data_80dcb86e7e5a08909fd2fc1c435e44b6
#
_entry.id   80dcb86e7e5a08909fd2fc1c435e44b6
#
_cell.length_a   1.000
_cell.length_b   1.000
_cell.length_c   1.000
_cell.angle_alpha   90.00
_cell.angle_beta   90.00
_cell.angle_gamma   90.00
#
_symmetry.space_group_name_H-M   'P 1'
#
loop_
_entity.id
_entity.type
_entity.pdbx_description
1 polymer ?
#
loop_
_entity_poly.entity_id
_entity_poly.type
_entity_poly.pdbx_seq_one_letter_code
_entity_poly.pdbx_strand_id
1 'polypeptide(L)'
;MRILFTIAALFFLANTNLVYSQCREFAKNDCKPLLENYIHDGNYNGIVLNVDEDVELHKAFFKGQKYRLVVCKEDFLPSIHFKLLNSDFEVLYDNKDSGYNNKYDFELEESQTIIISMKFMTENKVYDKSMNGCVVVLFGLEMK
;
A
#
# COMPACT_ATOMS: atom_id res chain seq x y z
N MET A 1 -39.75 -27.28 0.31
CA MET A 1 -39.04 -26.69 -0.81
C MET A 1 -38.71 -25.20 -0.60
N ARG A 2 -39.59 -24.37 -0.04
CA ARG A 2 -39.33 -22.93 0.22
C ARG A 2 -38.25 -22.65 1.28
N ILE A 3 -38.12 -23.47 2.29
CA ILE A 3 -37.14 -23.30 3.40
C ILE A 3 -35.72 -23.64 2.95
N LEU A 4 -35.54 -24.61 2.06
CA LEU A 4 -34.23 -24.98 1.51
C LEU A 4 -33.62 -23.86 0.62
N PHE A 5 -34.46 -23.11 -0.11
CA PHE A 5 -34.01 -22.00 -0.94
C PHE A 5 -33.57 -20.78 -0.11
N THR A 6 -34.18 -20.53 1.04
CA THR A 6 -33.80 -19.43 1.93
C THR A 6 -32.48 -19.70 2.65
N ILE A 7 -32.17 -20.95 3.00
CA ILE A 7 -30.91 -21.33 3.63
C ILE A 7 -29.76 -21.26 2.62
N ALA A 8 -29.96 -21.66 1.37
CA ALA A 8 -28.95 -21.55 0.32
C ALA A 8 -28.60 -20.08 -0.03
N ALA A 9 -29.60 -19.19 -0.01
CA ALA A 9 -29.36 -17.75 -0.27
C ALA A 9 -28.58 -17.06 0.86
N LEU A 10 -28.77 -17.47 2.12
CA LEU A 10 -28.00 -16.94 3.25
C LEU A 10 -26.52 -17.37 3.25
N PHE A 11 -26.22 -18.55 2.70
CA PHE A 11 -24.83 -19.05 2.61
C PHE A 11 -24.01 -18.34 1.53
N PHE A 12 -24.66 -17.76 0.51
CA PHE A 12 -23.96 -17.05 -0.58
C PHE A 12 -23.53 -15.62 -0.20
N LEU A 13 -24.12 -15.03 0.83
CA LEU A 13 -23.83 -13.66 1.28
C LEU A 13 -22.63 -13.57 2.24
N ALA A 14 -22.09 -14.69 2.71
CA ALA A 14 -21.06 -14.73 3.76
C ALA A 14 -19.60 -14.69 3.22
N ASN A 15 -19.37 -14.75 1.90
CA ASN A 15 -18.05 -15.03 1.34
C ASN A 15 -17.27 -13.83 0.75
N THR A 16 -17.74 -12.58 0.90
CA THR A 16 -17.11 -11.44 0.21
C THR A 16 -16.08 -10.66 1.02
N ASN A 17 -15.80 -11.01 2.29
CA ASN A 17 -14.96 -10.19 3.17
C ASN A 17 -13.56 -10.77 3.50
N LEU A 18 -13.17 -11.93 2.97
CA LEU A 18 -11.94 -12.61 3.38
C LEU A 18 -10.66 -11.93 2.85
N VAL A 19 -10.68 -11.35 1.67
CA VAL A 19 -9.48 -10.77 1.02
C VAL A 19 -9.04 -9.47 1.70
N TYR A 20 -9.97 -8.62 2.10
CA TYR A 20 -9.67 -7.38 2.83
C TYR A 20 -9.10 -7.63 4.24
N SER A 21 -9.48 -8.73 4.86
CA SER A 21 -9.04 -9.10 6.20
C SER A 21 -7.56 -9.47 6.25
N GLN A 22 -7.05 -10.20 5.25
CA GLN A 22 -5.67 -10.70 5.23
C GLN A 22 -4.65 -9.58 5.13
N CYS A 23 -4.80 -8.63 4.19
CA CYS A 23 -3.88 -7.50 4.05
C CYS A 23 -3.92 -6.56 5.26
N ARG A 24 -5.05 -6.47 5.96
CA ARG A 24 -5.16 -5.64 7.17
C ARG A 24 -4.36 -6.19 8.34
N GLU A 25 -4.37 -7.49 8.55
CA GLU A 25 -3.57 -8.13 9.62
C GLU A 25 -2.07 -8.01 9.30
N PHE A 26 -1.67 -8.25 8.05
CA PHE A 26 -0.31 -8.01 7.57
C PHE A 26 0.11 -6.54 7.80
N ALA A 27 -0.76 -5.58 7.45
CA ALA A 27 -0.50 -4.16 7.66
C ALA A 27 -0.27 -3.80 9.13
N LYS A 28 -1.04 -4.39 10.05
CA LYS A 28 -0.91 -4.13 11.49
C LYS A 28 0.33 -4.75 12.11
N ASN A 29 0.61 -6.00 11.76
CA ASN A 29 1.60 -6.81 12.45
C ASN A 29 3.01 -6.59 11.87
N ASP A 30 3.13 -6.45 10.54
CA ASP A 30 4.40 -6.41 9.84
C ASP A 30 4.78 -5.00 9.37
N CYS A 31 3.81 -4.22 8.91
CA CYS A 31 4.08 -2.91 8.32
C CYS A 31 4.04 -1.76 9.33
N LYS A 32 3.03 -1.73 10.21
CA LYS A 32 2.87 -0.63 11.17
C LYS A 32 4.08 -0.42 12.09
N PRO A 33 4.81 -1.44 12.56
CA PRO A 33 6.03 -1.26 13.34
C PRO A 33 7.12 -0.46 12.63
N LEU A 34 7.15 -0.45 11.29
CA LEU A 34 8.11 0.30 10.48
C LEU A 34 7.90 1.82 10.52
N LEU A 35 6.74 2.27 11.00
CA LEU A 35 6.50 3.70 11.26
C LEU A 35 7.33 4.22 12.45
N GLU A 36 7.80 3.32 13.34
CA GLU A 36 8.63 3.68 14.50
C GLU A 36 7.97 4.78 15.38
N ASN A 37 8.59 5.94 15.46
CA ASN A 37 8.11 7.07 16.30
C ASN A 37 7.05 7.95 15.61
N TYR A 38 6.61 7.60 14.40
CA TYR A 38 5.56 8.32 13.70
C TYR A 38 4.19 7.77 14.08
N ILE A 39 3.24 8.66 14.33
CA ILE A 39 1.86 8.26 14.62
C ILE A 39 1.19 7.84 13.32
N HIS A 40 0.67 6.61 13.27
CA HIS A 40 -0.12 6.12 12.15
C HIS A 40 -1.37 6.98 11.93
N ASP A 41 -1.66 7.34 10.69
CA ASP A 41 -2.81 8.19 10.34
C ASP A 41 -4.17 7.49 10.45
N GLY A 42 -4.20 6.20 10.80
CA GLY A 42 -5.41 5.39 10.97
C GLY A 42 -5.83 4.62 9.72
N ASN A 43 -5.24 4.90 8.55
CA ASN A 43 -5.63 4.28 7.29
C ASN A 43 -4.67 3.14 6.91
N TYR A 44 -5.22 1.93 6.77
CA TYR A 44 -4.50 0.77 6.26
C TYR A 44 -4.80 0.64 4.75
N ASN A 45 -3.93 1.22 3.92
CA ASN A 45 -4.08 1.15 2.46
C ASN A 45 -3.44 -0.15 1.96
N GLY A 46 -4.16 -1.25 2.09
CA GLY A 46 -3.73 -2.59 1.67
C GLY A 46 -4.50 -3.07 0.46
N ILE A 47 -3.80 -3.68 -0.48
CA ILE A 47 -4.35 -4.24 -1.72
C ILE A 47 -3.64 -5.55 -2.05
N VAL A 48 -4.36 -6.50 -2.63
CA VAL A 48 -3.74 -7.66 -3.29
C VAL A 48 -3.39 -7.23 -4.70
N LEU A 49 -2.09 -7.26 -5.01
CA LEU A 49 -1.53 -6.79 -6.29
C LEU A 49 -0.88 -7.96 -7.01
N ASN A 50 -1.18 -8.12 -8.31
CA ASN A 50 -0.49 -9.07 -9.17
C ASN A 50 0.88 -8.51 -9.60
N VAL A 51 1.83 -9.41 -9.85
CA VAL A 51 3.23 -9.04 -10.14
C VAL A 51 3.37 -8.20 -11.42
N ASP A 52 2.44 -8.28 -12.35
CA ASP A 52 2.42 -7.53 -13.61
C ASP A 52 1.51 -6.29 -13.59
N GLU A 53 0.97 -5.92 -12.42
CA GLU A 53 0.11 -4.75 -12.25
C GLU A 53 0.87 -3.57 -11.66
N ASP A 54 0.53 -2.38 -12.13
CA ASP A 54 0.91 -1.10 -11.53
C ASP A 54 -0.29 -0.52 -10.76
N VAL A 55 -0.03 0.19 -9.68
CA VAL A 55 -1.09 0.82 -8.86
C VAL A 55 -0.69 2.22 -8.44
N GLU A 56 -1.67 3.08 -8.31
CA GLU A 56 -1.51 4.44 -7.79
C GLU A 56 -2.41 4.69 -6.59
N LEU A 57 -1.88 5.37 -5.59
CA LEU A 57 -2.60 5.87 -4.44
C LEU A 57 -2.51 7.40 -4.41
N HIS A 58 -3.64 8.07 -4.43
CA HIS A 58 -3.72 9.53 -4.35
C HIS A 58 -4.08 9.96 -2.92
N LYS A 59 -3.28 10.84 -2.33
CA LYS A 59 -3.50 11.33 -0.97
C LYS A 59 -3.10 12.79 -0.81
N ALA A 60 -3.96 13.56 -0.13
CA ALA A 60 -3.66 14.94 0.25
C ALA A 60 -2.74 15.00 1.47
N PHE A 61 -1.74 15.88 1.40
CA PHE A 61 -0.81 16.18 2.49
C PHE A 61 -0.75 17.68 2.75
N PHE A 62 -0.49 18.05 3.99
CA PHE A 62 -0.47 19.44 4.43
C PHE A 62 0.95 19.94 4.63
N LYS A 63 1.19 21.20 4.28
CA LYS A 63 2.48 21.86 4.48
C LYS A 63 2.90 21.91 5.95
N GLY A 64 4.20 21.88 6.20
CA GLY A 64 4.78 22.05 7.53
C GLY A 64 4.53 20.87 8.47
N GLN A 65 4.05 19.76 7.95
CA GLN A 65 3.89 18.50 8.66
C GLN A 65 4.90 17.50 8.10
N LYS A 66 5.66 16.85 8.97
CA LYS A 66 6.54 15.75 8.56
C LYS A 66 5.78 14.44 8.52
N TYR A 67 5.98 13.72 7.45
CA TYR A 67 5.36 12.43 7.17
C TYR A 67 6.40 11.35 6.99
N ARG A 68 6.05 10.13 7.39
CA ARG A 68 6.74 8.91 6.98
C ARG A 68 5.82 8.10 6.11
N LEU A 69 6.27 7.78 4.92
CA LEU A 69 5.70 6.78 4.03
C LEU A 69 6.39 5.44 4.28
N VAL A 70 5.62 4.38 4.41
CA VAL A 70 6.10 3.00 4.43
C VAL A 70 5.35 2.21 3.36
N VAL A 71 6.10 1.55 2.48
CA VAL A 71 5.56 0.61 1.48
C VAL A 71 6.01 -0.79 1.83
N CYS A 72 5.07 -1.64 2.22
CA CYS A 72 5.30 -3.03 2.59
C CYS A 72 4.74 -3.99 1.56
N LYS A 73 5.35 -5.16 1.48
CA LYS A 73 4.88 -6.30 0.71
C LYS A 73 5.13 -7.60 1.47
N GLU A 74 4.41 -8.65 1.16
CA GLU A 74 4.74 -9.98 1.65
C GLU A 74 6.12 -10.42 1.12
N ASP A 75 6.89 -11.16 1.92
CA ASP A 75 8.32 -11.44 1.66
C ASP A 75 8.59 -12.21 0.37
N PHE A 76 7.64 -13.06 -0.04
CA PHE A 76 7.78 -13.86 -1.28
C PHE A 76 7.60 -13.03 -2.55
N LEU A 77 7.03 -11.82 -2.47
CA LEU A 77 6.84 -10.93 -3.61
C LEU A 77 8.14 -10.23 -4.01
N PRO A 78 8.28 -9.83 -5.30
CA PRO A 78 9.42 -9.03 -5.75
C PRO A 78 9.53 -7.69 -5.01
N SER A 79 10.68 -7.05 -5.09
CA SER A 79 10.87 -5.69 -4.58
C SER A 79 9.92 -4.72 -5.28
N ILE A 80 9.51 -3.67 -4.56
CA ILE A 80 8.63 -2.64 -5.11
C ILE A 80 9.46 -1.41 -5.50
N HIS A 81 9.25 -0.97 -6.72
CA HIS A 81 9.63 0.36 -7.19
C HIS A 81 8.47 1.31 -6.94
N PHE A 82 8.67 2.35 -6.15
CA PHE A 82 7.66 3.37 -5.95
C PHE A 82 8.21 4.79 -6.14
N LYS A 83 7.33 5.67 -6.59
CA LYS A 83 7.59 7.09 -6.79
C LYS A 83 6.54 7.92 -6.10
N LEU A 84 6.94 9.09 -5.62
CA LEU A 84 6.03 10.16 -5.24
C LEU A 84 6.00 11.19 -6.37
N LEU A 85 4.80 11.53 -6.83
CA LEU A 85 4.58 12.50 -7.88
C LEU A 85 3.65 13.61 -7.36
N ASN A 86 3.84 14.83 -7.84
CA ASN A 86 2.87 15.90 -7.63
C ASN A 86 1.68 15.76 -8.62
N SER A 87 0.72 16.67 -8.54
CA SER A 87 -0.45 16.68 -9.43
C SER A 87 -0.13 16.90 -10.91
N ASP A 88 1.05 17.42 -11.23
CA ASP A 88 1.55 17.65 -12.59
C ASP A 88 2.40 16.47 -13.07
N PHE A 89 2.41 15.36 -12.32
CA PHE A 89 3.20 14.14 -12.57
C PHE A 89 4.71 14.35 -12.54
N GLU A 90 5.20 15.42 -11.92
CA GLU A 90 6.62 15.60 -11.66
C GLU A 90 7.06 14.69 -10.51
N VAL A 91 8.22 14.03 -10.68
CA VAL A 91 8.77 13.11 -9.69
C VAL A 91 9.39 13.91 -8.55
N LEU A 92 8.83 13.78 -7.35
CA LEU A 92 9.36 14.36 -6.12
C LEU A 92 10.35 13.41 -5.42
N TYR A 93 10.12 12.11 -5.54
CA TYR A 93 10.97 11.07 -4.99
C TYR A 93 10.86 9.78 -5.80
N ASP A 94 11.99 9.08 -5.96
CA ASP A 94 12.08 7.75 -6.58
C ASP A 94 12.91 6.84 -5.66
N ASN A 95 12.34 5.75 -5.15
CA ASN A 95 13.06 4.85 -4.25
C ASN A 95 14.19 4.05 -4.92
N LYS A 96 14.24 4.04 -6.24
CA LYS A 96 15.37 3.49 -7.00
C LYS A 96 16.69 4.17 -6.62
N ASP A 97 16.65 5.49 -6.42
CA ASP A 97 17.83 6.30 -6.07
C ASP A 97 18.35 6.02 -4.65
N SER A 98 17.54 5.38 -3.81
CA SER A 98 17.88 4.97 -2.45
C SER A 98 17.99 3.44 -2.28
N GLY A 99 18.26 2.71 -3.36
CA GLY A 99 18.41 1.25 -3.34
C GLY A 99 17.11 0.49 -3.06
N TYR A 100 15.99 1.03 -3.52
CA TYR A 100 14.64 0.46 -3.30
C TYR A 100 14.24 0.38 -1.82
N ASN A 101 14.66 1.39 -1.03
CA ASN A 101 14.23 1.52 0.35
C ASN A 101 12.70 1.58 0.43
N ASN A 102 12.13 0.91 1.42
CA ASN A 102 10.70 0.84 1.64
C ASN A 102 10.14 1.94 2.55
N LYS A 103 10.97 2.86 3.01
CA LYS A 103 10.62 4.01 3.86
C LYS A 103 11.11 5.31 3.24
N TYR A 104 10.28 6.36 3.37
CA TYR A 104 10.65 7.71 2.97
C TYR A 104 10.01 8.74 3.89
N ASP A 105 10.84 9.62 4.45
CA ASP A 105 10.40 10.74 5.30
C ASP A 105 10.41 12.02 4.47
N PHE A 106 9.32 12.80 4.54
CA PHE A 106 9.19 14.03 3.78
C PHE A 106 8.36 15.09 4.49
N GLU A 107 8.56 16.33 4.09
CA GLU A 107 7.78 17.51 4.46
C GLU A 107 7.52 18.30 3.18
N LEU A 108 6.31 18.87 3.05
CA LEU A 108 5.93 19.66 1.89
C LEU A 108 5.95 21.15 2.22
N GLU A 109 6.45 21.96 1.29
CA GLU A 109 6.41 23.43 1.37
C GLU A 109 5.01 23.97 1.13
N GLU A 110 4.19 23.24 0.35
CA GLU A 110 2.80 23.56 0.05
C GLU A 110 1.90 22.34 0.23
N SER A 111 0.67 22.58 0.70
CA SER A 111 -0.35 21.51 0.78
C SER A 111 -0.76 21.07 -0.62
N GLN A 112 -0.68 19.78 -0.91
CA GLN A 112 -0.99 19.24 -2.23
C GLN A 112 -1.39 17.78 -2.17
N THR A 113 -1.97 17.29 -3.26
CA THR A 113 -2.17 15.86 -3.47
C THR A 113 -0.89 15.25 -4.04
N ILE A 114 -0.44 14.18 -3.40
CA ILE A 114 0.69 13.35 -3.87
C ILE A 114 0.12 12.06 -4.45
N ILE A 115 0.68 11.65 -5.57
CA ILE A 115 0.42 10.38 -6.22
C ILE A 115 1.56 9.44 -5.85
N ILE A 116 1.25 8.34 -5.21
CA ILE A 116 2.20 7.26 -4.93
C ILE A 116 2.00 6.19 -5.99
N SER A 117 2.89 6.14 -6.97
CA SER A 117 2.89 5.15 -8.05
C SER A 117 3.79 3.99 -7.68
N MET A 118 3.31 2.75 -7.80
CA MET A 118 4.01 1.54 -7.36
C MET A 118 3.91 0.44 -8.40
N LYS A 119 5.02 -0.29 -8.57
CA LYS A 119 5.09 -1.51 -9.37
C LYS A 119 6.12 -2.49 -8.81
N PHE A 120 5.96 -3.77 -9.14
CA PHE A 120 6.97 -4.77 -8.82
C PHE A 120 8.16 -4.69 -9.76
N MET A 121 9.36 -5.00 -9.22
CA MET A 121 10.60 -5.10 -9.97
C MET A 121 10.75 -6.53 -10.51
N THR A 122 10.43 -6.71 -11.79
CA THR A 122 10.45 -8.03 -12.46
C THR A 122 11.53 -8.15 -13.52
N GLU A 123 12.27 -7.10 -13.80
CA GLU A 123 13.15 -6.97 -14.96
C GLU A 123 14.30 -8.00 -15.03
N ASN A 124 14.72 -8.56 -13.87
CA ASN A 124 15.89 -9.44 -13.79
C ASN A 124 15.57 -10.89 -13.38
N LYS A 125 14.28 -11.24 -13.23
CA LYS A 125 13.86 -12.59 -12.84
C LYS A 125 12.57 -12.97 -13.57
N VAL A 126 12.47 -14.25 -13.91
CA VAL A 126 11.20 -14.80 -14.38
C VAL A 126 10.30 -15.05 -13.18
N TYR A 127 9.25 -14.28 -13.07
CA TYR A 127 8.20 -14.48 -12.07
C TYR A 127 6.99 -15.14 -12.73
N ASP A 128 6.26 -15.94 -11.94
CA ASP A 128 4.95 -16.43 -12.35
C ASP A 128 3.99 -15.22 -12.39
N LYS A 129 3.38 -14.96 -13.55
CA LYS A 129 2.42 -13.86 -13.74
C LYS A 129 1.16 -14.00 -12.88
N SER A 130 0.86 -15.21 -12.40
CA SER A 130 -0.24 -15.45 -11.46
C SER A 130 0.12 -15.14 -10.00
N MET A 131 1.40 -14.84 -9.72
CA MET A 131 1.85 -14.48 -8.38
C MET A 131 1.22 -13.15 -7.96
N ASN A 132 0.60 -13.15 -6.82
CA ASN A 132 0.00 -11.96 -6.20
C ASN A 132 0.12 -12.04 -4.68
N GLY A 133 -0.06 -10.92 -4.02
CA GLY A 133 -0.04 -10.86 -2.58
C GLY A 133 -0.29 -9.45 -2.05
N CYS A 134 -0.27 -9.31 -0.73
CA CYS A 134 -0.54 -8.04 -0.08
C CYS A 134 0.59 -7.03 -0.29
N VAL A 135 0.21 -5.86 -0.77
CA VAL A 135 1.01 -4.62 -0.76
C VAL A 135 0.27 -3.61 0.11
N VAL A 136 1.00 -2.95 0.99
CA VAL A 136 0.44 -2.02 1.96
C VAL A 136 1.21 -0.72 1.94
N VAL A 137 0.48 0.39 1.93
CA VAL A 137 1.03 1.74 2.07
C VAL A 137 0.52 2.36 3.36
N LEU A 138 1.42 2.69 4.27
CA LEU A 138 1.11 3.37 5.52
C LEU A 138 1.74 4.76 5.56
N PHE A 139 1.03 5.65 6.25
CA PHE A 139 1.52 7.00 6.53
C PHE A 139 1.54 7.24 8.03
N GLY A 140 2.65 7.80 8.48
CA GLY A 140 2.81 8.29 9.84
C GLY A 140 3.08 9.78 9.85
N LEU A 141 2.67 10.43 10.94
CA LEU A 141 2.93 11.84 11.23
C LEU A 141 3.95 11.94 12.36
N GLU A 142 4.96 12.80 12.21
CA GLU A 142 5.87 13.12 13.31
C GLU A 142 5.11 13.84 14.43
N MET A 143 5.27 13.38 15.67
CA MET A 143 4.80 14.14 16.84
C MET A 143 5.68 15.36 17.05
N LYS A 144 5.08 16.53 17.15
CA LYS A 144 5.74 17.76 17.59
C LYS A 144 5.80 17.83 19.11
#